data_4fffe7de9c7e57a1d1bbed6a33a761d2
#
_entry.id   4fffe7de9c7e57a1d1bbed6a33a761d2
#
_cell.length_a   1.000
_cell.length_b   1.000
_cell.length_c   1.000
_cell.angle_alpha   90.00
_cell.angle_beta   90.00
_cell.angle_gamma   90.00
#
_symmetry.space_group_name_H-M   'P 1'
#
loop_
_entity.id
_entity.type
_entity.pdbx_description
1 polymer ?
#
loop_
_entity_poly.entity_id
_entity_poly.type
_entity_poly.pdbx_seq_one_letter_code
_entity_poly.pdbx_strand_id
1 'polypeptide(L)'
;MDRLFVNAPGAKLRQVDQRKAVEVAALLVEIEAAVERCGARAPLTLVDAAAGKSYVGLLAAELVLAKRSGAGKVVAIEREAARAKLAATAALTLAGGVEIEVRVGDVGDRALWPYRPDIVAALHACGAAADLILDRAVACGARHLLLVPCCTGESVAAMAAARAAALRTGVPRHAPVLRRYLQAFVDAERTLRLEAAGYETEVVEFCAPTLTPHNLLWRARRVGEPRRQHEAQQRHARLLGDAPPEP
;
A
#
# COMPACT_ATOMS: atom_id res chain seq x y z
N MET A 1 0.78 -11.19 -16.59
CA MET A 1 1.86 -10.21 -16.85
C MET A 1 2.46 -10.36 -18.25
N ASP A 2 2.75 -11.56 -18.73
CA ASP A 2 3.31 -11.72 -20.09
C ASP A 2 2.45 -11.07 -21.17
N ARG A 3 1.15 -11.39 -21.21
CA ARG A 3 0.21 -10.84 -22.21
C ARG A 3 0.16 -9.31 -22.22
N LEU A 4 0.32 -8.64 -21.06
CA LEU A 4 0.22 -7.19 -20.95
C LEU A 4 1.52 -6.44 -21.28
N PHE A 5 2.68 -7.09 -21.08
CA PHE A 5 3.96 -6.37 -21.09
C PHE A 5 5.07 -7.04 -21.90
N VAL A 6 4.81 -8.23 -22.48
CA VAL A 6 5.74 -8.96 -23.35
C VAL A 6 5.14 -9.05 -24.75
N ASN A 7 5.62 -8.17 -25.65
CA ASN A 7 5.06 -8.04 -27.01
C ASN A 7 5.76 -8.92 -28.05
N ALA A 8 6.79 -9.69 -27.68
CA ALA A 8 7.53 -10.52 -28.62
C ALA A 8 7.13 -12.01 -28.50
N PRO A 9 6.71 -12.68 -29.58
CA PRO A 9 6.42 -14.11 -29.57
C PRO A 9 7.62 -14.91 -29.03
N GLY A 10 7.37 -15.79 -28.06
CA GLY A 10 8.39 -16.65 -27.45
C GLY A 10 9.29 -15.96 -26.41
N ALA A 11 9.16 -14.67 -26.16
CA ALA A 11 9.87 -13.98 -25.08
C ALA A 11 9.31 -14.42 -23.73
N LYS A 12 10.19 -14.60 -22.74
CA LYS A 12 9.84 -14.94 -21.35
C LYS A 12 10.09 -13.76 -20.43
N LEU A 13 9.33 -13.68 -19.34
CA LEU A 13 9.60 -12.74 -18.27
C LEU A 13 11.04 -12.95 -17.75
N ARG A 14 11.75 -11.84 -17.55
CA ARG A 14 13.05 -11.86 -16.87
C ARG A 14 12.89 -12.33 -15.43
N GLN A 15 13.94 -12.86 -14.82
CA GLN A 15 13.89 -13.37 -13.45
C GLN A 15 13.36 -12.35 -12.44
N VAL A 16 13.72 -11.07 -12.61
CA VAL A 16 13.19 -9.96 -11.77
C VAL A 16 11.69 -9.81 -11.94
N ASP A 17 11.18 -9.89 -13.17
CA ASP A 17 9.76 -9.78 -13.46
C ASP A 17 8.98 -11.01 -12.98
N GLN A 18 9.61 -12.21 -12.98
CA GLN A 18 9.02 -13.44 -12.40
C GLN A 18 8.84 -13.30 -10.88
N ARG A 19 9.86 -12.80 -10.15
CA ARG A 19 9.72 -12.53 -8.71
C ARG A 19 8.60 -11.54 -8.44
N LYS A 20 8.58 -10.44 -9.19
CA LYS A 20 7.51 -9.45 -9.09
C LYS A 20 6.13 -10.03 -9.40
N ALA A 21 6.03 -10.98 -10.32
CA ALA A 21 4.76 -11.66 -10.62
C ALA A 21 4.24 -12.44 -9.41
N VAL A 22 5.11 -13.08 -8.63
CA VAL A 22 4.72 -13.79 -7.39
C VAL A 22 4.22 -12.81 -6.34
N GLU A 23 4.92 -11.69 -6.13
CA GLU A 23 4.49 -10.64 -5.20
C GLU A 23 3.14 -10.03 -5.60
N VAL A 24 2.96 -9.75 -6.89
CA VAL A 24 1.68 -9.25 -7.42
C VAL A 24 0.58 -10.27 -7.22
N ALA A 25 0.84 -11.57 -7.49
CA ALA A 25 -0.15 -12.62 -7.28
C ALA A 25 -0.57 -12.74 -5.80
N ALA A 26 0.39 -12.65 -4.88
CA ALA A 26 0.10 -12.65 -3.44
C ALA A 26 -0.78 -11.44 -3.04
N LEU A 27 -0.46 -10.23 -3.55
CA LEU A 27 -1.28 -9.06 -3.27
C LEU A 27 -2.67 -9.13 -3.91
N LEU A 28 -2.82 -9.78 -5.07
CA LEU A 28 -4.13 -10.00 -5.69
C LEU A 28 -5.05 -10.88 -4.85
N VAL A 29 -4.54 -11.87 -4.14
CA VAL A 29 -5.31 -12.66 -3.16
C VAL A 29 -5.86 -11.76 -2.06
N GLU A 30 -5.07 -10.82 -1.57
CA GLU A 30 -5.49 -9.85 -0.55
C GLU A 30 -6.54 -8.87 -1.08
N ILE A 31 -6.38 -8.42 -2.33
CA ILE A 31 -7.37 -7.58 -3.00
C ILE A 31 -8.69 -8.34 -3.18
N GLU A 32 -8.64 -9.60 -3.60
CA GLU A 32 -9.84 -10.45 -3.76
C GLU A 32 -10.59 -10.59 -2.42
N ALA A 33 -9.87 -10.90 -1.34
CA ALA A 33 -10.46 -10.96 0.00
C ALA A 33 -11.05 -9.61 0.47
N ALA A 34 -10.43 -8.48 0.14
CA ALA A 34 -10.98 -7.16 0.45
C ALA A 34 -12.24 -6.86 -0.39
N VAL A 35 -12.24 -7.24 -1.67
CA VAL A 35 -13.39 -7.14 -2.58
C VAL A 35 -14.59 -7.92 -2.07
N GLU A 36 -14.40 -9.15 -1.60
CA GLU A 36 -15.47 -9.98 -1.02
C GLU A 36 -16.12 -9.31 0.19
N ARG A 37 -15.31 -8.67 1.07
CA ARG A 37 -15.81 -7.92 2.23
C ARG A 37 -16.57 -6.65 1.84
N CYS A 38 -16.38 -6.13 0.62
CA CYS A 38 -17.14 -4.98 0.11
C CYS A 38 -18.58 -5.32 -0.33
N GLY A 39 -18.92 -6.60 -0.48
CA GLY A 39 -20.23 -7.06 -0.92
C GLY A 39 -20.40 -7.08 -2.45
N ALA A 40 -21.41 -7.80 -2.95
CA ALA A 40 -21.49 -8.22 -4.36
C ALA A 40 -22.03 -7.18 -5.35
N ARG A 41 -22.79 -6.17 -4.92
CA ARG A 41 -23.70 -5.43 -5.79
C ARG A 41 -23.31 -4.00 -6.16
N ALA A 42 -22.35 -3.40 -5.50
CA ALA A 42 -21.95 -2.01 -5.78
C ALA A 42 -20.76 -1.97 -6.75
N PRO A 43 -20.66 -0.97 -7.64
CA PRO A 43 -19.43 -0.70 -8.36
C PRO A 43 -18.33 -0.39 -7.34
N LEU A 44 -17.16 -1.02 -7.51
CA LEU A 44 -16.02 -0.84 -6.62
C LEU A 44 -14.96 0.05 -7.26
N THR A 45 -14.38 0.93 -6.45
CA THR A 45 -13.21 1.73 -6.84
C THR A 45 -11.97 1.22 -6.14
N LEU A 46 -10.99 0.75 -6.94
CA LEU A 46 -9.65 0.37 -6.49
C LEU A 46 -8.65 1.43 -6.93
N VAL A 47 -7.83 1.89 -6.00
CA VAL A 47 -6.68 2.76 -6.29
C VAL A 47 -5.41 1.91 -6.25
N ASP A 48 -4.65 1.90 -7.35
CA ASP A 48 -3.28 1.38 -7.43
C ASP A 48 -2.33 2.57 -7.23
N ALA A 49 -1.84 2.75 -6.00
CA ALA A 49 -1.05 3.91 -5.62
C ALA A 49 0.45 3.65 -5.79
N ALA A 50 1.18 4.59 -6.38
CA ALA A 50 2.56 4.43 -6.84
C ALA A 50 2.70 3.26 -7.83
N ALA A 51 1.77 3.23 -8.79
CA ALA A 51 1.44 2.06 -9.60
C ALA A 51 2.57 1.54 -10.50
N GLY A 52 3.57 2.36 -10.81
CA GLY A 52 4.59 2.00 -11.78
C GLY A 52 3.94 1.73 -13.16
N LYS A 53 4.07 0.50 -13.66
CA LYS A 53 3.35 0.03 -14.85
C LYS A 53 1.94 -0.49 -14.54
N SER A 54 1.44 -0.30 -13.34
CA SER A 54 0.14 -0.75 -12.85
C SER A 54 -0.11 -2.26 -12.97
N TYR A 55 0.90 -3.07 -12.67
CA TYR A 55 0.71 -4.53 -12.65
C TYR A 55 -0.40 -4.95 -11.69
N VAL A 56 -0.47 -4.31 -10.51
CA VAL A 56 -1.50 -4.61 -9.50
C VAL A 56 -2.87 -4.17 -10.00
N GLY A 57 -3.02 -2.93 -10.41
CA GLY A 57 -4.31 -2.38 -10.85
C GLY A 57 -4.88 -3.09 -12.08
N LEU A 58 -4.05 -3.33 -13.12
CA LEU A 58 -4.49 -3.97 -14.35
C LEU A 58 -4.87 -5.44 -14.13
N LEU A 59 -4.09 -6.19 -13.36
CA LEU A 59 -4.40 -7.59 -13.08
C LEU A 59 -5.58 -7.72 -12.09
N ALA A 60 -5.73 -6.79 -11.15
CA ALA A 60 -6.92 -6.73 -10.30
C ALA A 60 -8.19 -6.44 -11.13
N ALA A 61 -8.10 -5.53 -12.10
CA ALA A 61 -9.20 -5.26 -13.03
C ALA A 61 -9.64 -6.53 -13.77
N GLU A 62 -8.67 -7.25 -14.36
CA GLU A 62 -8.95 -8.42 -15.19
C GLU A 62 -9.35 -9.67 -14.38
N LEU A 63 -8.62 -9.95 -13.31
CA LEU A 63 -8.73 -11.24 -12.61
C LEU A 63 -9.69 -11.22 -11.43
N VAL A 64 -9.97 -10.03 -10.88
CA VAL A 64 -10.81 -9.87 -9.68
C VAL A 64 -12.07 -9.08 -10.01
N LEU A 65 -11.95 -7.83 -10.47
CA LEU A 65 -13.11 -6.95 -10.65
C LEU A 65 -14.00 -7.37 -11.82
N ALA A 66 -13.42 -7.81 -12.94
CA ALA A 66 -14.19 -8.23 -14.13
C ALA A 66 -15.07 -9.46 -13.89
N LYS A 67 -14.81 -10.25 -12.85
CA LYS A 67 -15.64 -11.41 -12.47
C LYS A 67 -16.91 -11.03 -11.72
N ARG A 68 -17.05 -9.76 -11.31
CA ARG A 68 -18.17 -9.30 -10.51
C ARG A 68 -19.34 -8.88 -11.41
N SER A 69 -20.53 -8.98 -10.87
CA SER A 69 -21.76 -8.51 -11.52
C SER A 69 -21.91 -6.98 -11.54
N GLY A 70 -21.12 -6.25 -10.74
CA GLY A 70 -21.09 -4.78 -10.69
C GLY A 70 -19.93 -4.20 -11.48
N ALA A 71 -20.14 -3.05 -12.13
CA ALA A 71 -19.07 -2.29 -12.76
C ALA A 71 -17.98 -1.92 -11.74
N GLY A 72 -16.73 -2.04 -12.14
CA GLY A 72 -15.59 -1.66 -11.32
C GLY A 72 -14.77 -0.55 -11.97
N LYS A 73 -14.05 0.20 -11.14
CA LYS A 73 -13.12 1.22 -11.58
C LYS A 73 -11.75 1.03 -10.93
N VAL A 74 -10.68 1.12 -11.71
CA VAL A 74 -9.30 1.20 -11.23
C VAL A 74 -8.75 2.59 -11.52
N VAL A 75 -8.20 3.24 -10.51
CA VAL A 75 -7.45 4.49 -10.63
C VAL A 75 -6.00 4.19 -10.32
N ALA A 76 -5.14 4.21 -11.33
CA ALA A 76 -3.70 4.04 -11.18
C ALA A 76 -3.02 5.40 -11.08
N ILE A 77 -2.28 5.66 -9.97
CA ILE A 77 -1.56 6.92 -9.75
C ILE A 77 -0.06 6.64 -9.85
N GLU A 78 0.61 7.27 -10.82
CA GLU A 78 2.05 7.11 -11.05
C GLU A 78 2.70 8.46 -11.40
N ARG A 79 3.79 8.80 -10.70
CA ARG A 79 4.48 10.09 -10.91
C ARG A 79 5.32 10.13 -12.19
N GLU A 80 5.85 8.99 -12.63
CA GLU A 80 6.69 8.90 -13.82
C GLU A 80 5.84 8.74 -15.08
N ALA A 81 5.73 9.78 -15.89
CA ALA A 81 4.89 9.83 -17.08
C ALA A 81 5.16 8.68 -18.06
N ALA A 82 6.42 8.23 -18.19
CA ALA A 82 6.77 7.11 -19.07
C ALA A 82 6.15 5.79 -18.59
N ARG A 83 6.13 5.53 -17.27
CA ARG A 83 5.48 4.33 -16.69
C ARG A 83 3.97 4.42 -16.78
N ALA A 84 3.41 5.58 -16.48
CA ALA A 84 1.98 5.82 -16.61
C ALA A 84 1.49 5.61 -18.06
N LYS A 85 2.26 6.06 -19.06
CA LYS A 85 1.97 5.80 -20.48
C LYS A 85 1.94 4.30 -20.79
N LEU A 86 2.90 3.53 -20.27
CA LEU A 86 2.91 2.07 -20.46
C LEU A 86 1.69 1.41 -19.81
N ALA A 87 1.29 1.84 -18.60
CA ALA A 87 0.09 1.38 -17.94
C ALA A 87 -1.17 1.70 -18.74
N ALA A 88 -1.31 2.92 -19.24
CA ALA A 88 -2.45 3.34 -20.07
C ALA A 88 -2.53 2.52 -21.39
N THR A 89 -1.38 2.27 -22.03
CA THR A 89 -1.34 1.43 -23.26
C THR A 89 -1.77 -0.01 -22.94
N ALA A 90 -1.28 -0.59 -21.85
CA ALA A 90 -1.64 -1.94 -21.44
C ALA A 90 -3.13 -2.04 -21.06
N ALA A 91 -3.70 -0.99 -20.46
CA ALA A 91 -5.13 -0.93 -20.12
C ALA A 91 -6.04 -1.12 -21.34
N LEU A 92 -5.65 -0.60 -22.51
CA LEU A 92 -6.42 -0.72 -23.77
C LEU A 92 -6.53 -2.19 -24.26
N THR A 93 -5.69 -3.08 -23.77
CA THR A 93 -5.71 -4.50 -24.16
C THR A 93 -6.63 -5.36 -23.28
N LEU A 94 -7.20 -4.77 -22.22
CA LEU A 94 -8.10 -5.47 -21.29
C LEU A 94 -9.54 -5.46 -21.81
N ALA A 95 -10.17 -6.63 -21.81
CA ALA A 95 -11.51 -6.82 -22.38
C ALA A 95 -12.64 -6.80 -21.32
N GLY A 96 -12.32 -6.56 -20.05
CA GLY A 96 -13.18 -6.95 -18.92
C GLY A 96 -14.28 -5.97 -18.50
N GLY A 97 -14.57 -4.88 -19.22
CA GLY A 97 -15.63 -3.93 -18.84
C GLY A 97 -15.36 -3.13 -17.55
N VAL A 98 -14.16 -3.23 -16.98
CA VAL A 98 -13.70 -2.42 -15.84
C VAL A 98 -13.11 -1.12 -16.37
N GLU A 99 -13.58 0.01 -15.84
CA GLU A 99 -13.01 1.32 -16.18
C GLU A 99 -11.61 1.45 -15.59
N ILE A 100 -10.62 1.83 -16.40
CA ILE A 100 -9.24 2.05 -15.94
C ILE A 100 -8.82 3.47 -16.27
N GLU A 101 -8.50 4.22 -15.23
CA GLU A 101 -8.02 5.60 -15.33
C GLU A 101 -6.58 5.66 -14.80
N VAL A 102 -5.66 6.16 -15.64
CA VAL A 102 -4.26 6.38 -15.25
C VAL A 102 -4.03 7.86 -15.05
N ARG A 103 -3.62 8.24 -13.84
CA ARG A 103 -3.35 9.62 -13.42
C ARG A 103 -1.86 9.82 -13.23
N VAL A 104 -1.30 10.81 -13.89
CA VAL A 104 0.12 11.16 -13.77
C VAL A 104 0.30 12.19 -12.67
N GLY A 105 1.08 11.87 -11.66
CA GLY A 105 1.42 12.78 -10.57
C GLY A 105 1.86 12.09 -9.30
N ASP A 106 2.22 12.88 -8.30
CA ASP A 106 2.66 12.38 -7.00
C ASP A 106 1.48 11.87 -6.17
N VAL A 107 1.67 10.75 -5.46
CA VAL A 107 0.64 10.17 -4.58
C VAL A 107 0.23 11.09 -3.43
N GLY A 108 1.02 12.10 -3.10
CA GLY A 108 0.66 13.14 -2.13
C GLY A 108 -0.38 14.15 -2.66
N ASP A 109 -0.56 14.26 -3.98
CA ASP A 109 -1.51 15.19 -4.57
C ASP A 109 -2.96 14.71 -4.37
N ARG A 110 -3.72 15.47 -3.57
CA ARG A 110 -5.13 15.19 -3.28
C ARG A 110 -6.01 15.11 -4.53
N ALA A 111 -5.71 15.91 -5.55
CA ALA A 111 -6.52 16.00 -6.77
C ALA A 111 -6.52 14.67 -7.57
N LEU A 112 -5.50 13.83 -7.35
CA LEU A 112 -5.39 12.54 -8.01
C LEU A 112 -6.20 11.43 -7.34
N TRP A 113 -6.77 11.66 -6.16
CA TRP A 113 -7.46 10.63 -5.40
C TRP A 113 -8.97 10.69 -5.57
N PRO A 114 -9.64 9.55 -5.83
CA PRO A 114 -11.09 9.51 -5.81
C PRO A 114 -11.61 9.68 -4.39
N TYR A 115 -12.83 10.16 -4.26
CA TYR A 115 -13.50 10.25 -2.98
C TYR A 115 -13.98 8.86 -2.52
N ARG A 116 -13.63 8.47 -1.30
CA ARG A 116 -14.02 7.22 -0.64
C ARG A 116 -13.80 5.96 -1.50
N PRO A 117 -12.57 5.70 -1.96
CA PRO A 117 -12.31 4.45 -2.67
C PRO A 117 -12.56 3.25 -1.75
N ASP A 118 -13.02 2.15 -2.33
CA ASP A 118 -13.24 0.93 -1.57
C ASP A 118 -11.93 0.28 -1.16
N ILE A 119 -10.95 0.25 -2.07
CA ILE A 119 -9.65 -0.37 -1.84
C ILE A 119 -8.54 0.55 -2.32
N VAL A 120 -7.55 0.75 -1.49
CA VAL A 120 -6.26 1.31 -1.88
C VAL A 120 -5.23 0.20 -1.77
N ALA A 121 -4.51 -0.07 -2.84
CA ALA A 121 -3.41 -1.03 -2.88
C ALA A 121 -2.11 -0.31 -3.28
N ALA A 122 -1.02 -0.63 -2.62
CA ALA A 122 0.31 -0.13 -2.97
C ALA A 122 1.37 -1.21 -2.75
N LEU A 123 2.01 -1.62 -3.84
CA LEU A 123 3.11 -2.58 -3.81
C LEU A 123 4.44 -1.86 -4.02
N HIS A 124 5.38 -2.04 -3.09
CA HIS A 124 6.68 -1.37 -3.09
C HIS A 124 6.64 0.16 -3.01
N ALA A 125 5.76 0.69 -2.15
CA ALA A 125 5.77 2.11 -1.82
C ALA A 125 7.04 2.46 -1.02
N CYS A 126 8.01 3.10 -1.66
CA CYS A 126 9.33 3.37 -1.09
C CYS A 126 9.39 4.70 -0.33
N GLY A 127 10.09 4.70 0.81
CA GLY A 127 10.39 5.91 1.58
C GLY A 127 9.13 6.69 1.97
N ALA A 128 9.12 8.00 1.70
CA ALA A 128 8.00 8.88 2.01
C ALA A 128 6.69 8.51 1.27
N ALA A 129 6.77 7.82 0.13
CA ALA A 129 5.57 7.44 -0.62
C ALA A 129 4.62 6.56 0.19
N ALA A 130 5.14 5.65 1.03
CA ALA A 130 4.31 4.82 1.90
C ALA A 130 3.50 5.67 2.89
N ASP A 131 4.13 6.69 3.49
CA ASP A 131 3.49 7.58 4.44
C ASP A 131 2.46 8.49 3.76
N LEU A 132 2.79 9.03 2.58
CA LEU A 132 1.86 9.82 1.77
C LEU A 132 0.62 9.01 1.35
N ILE A 133 0.81 7.75 0.94
CA ILE A 133 -0.30 6.86 0.57
C ILE A 133 -1.19 6.58 1.78
N LEU A 134 -0.59 6.29 2.94
CA LEU A 134 -1.33 6.07 4.18
C LEU A 134 -2.18 7.31 4.51
N ASP A 135 -1.57 8.50 4.53
CA ASP A 135 -2.25 9.76 4.83
C ASP A 135 -3.35 10.08 3.82
N ARG A 136 -3.13 9.82 2.53
CA ARG A 136 -4.15 10.02 1.51
C ARG A 136 -5.30 9.03 1.63
N ALA A 137 -5.02 7.73 1.87
CA ALA A 137 -6.05 6.71 2.09
C ALA A 137 -6.95 7.08 3.28
N VAL A 138 -6.36 7.54 4.38
CA VAL A 138 -7.10 8.05 5.54
C VAL A 138 -7.93 9.28 5.17
N ALA A 139 -7.32 10.28 4.54
CA ALA A 139 -7.96 11.55 4.23
C ALA A 139 -9.09 11.43 3.20
N CYS A 140 -8.97 10.54 2.20
CA CYS A 140 -10.04 10.29 1.24
C CYS A 140 -11.11 9.31 1.77
N GLY A 141 -10.89 8.71 2.93
CA GLY A 141 -11.84 7.81 3.59
C GLY A 141 -11.90 6.43 2.95
N ALA A 142 -10.78 5.91 2.49
CA ALA A 142 -10.68 4.56 1.94
C ALA A 142 -11.24 3.52 2.90
N ARG A 143 -11.97 2.53 2.36
CA ARG A 143 -12.56 1.46 3.17
C ARG A 143 -11.52 0.41 3.55
N HIS A 144 -10.65 0.05 2.61
CA HIS A 144 -9.52 -0.87 2.83
C HIS A 144 -8.23 -0.24 2.32
N LEU A 145 -7.13 -0.47 3.04
CA LEU A 145 -5.77 -0.17 2.60
C LEU A 145 -4.93 -1.44 2.68
N LEU A 146 -4.29 -1.78 1.56
CA LEU A 146 -3.32 -2.86 1.41
C LEU A 146 -1.97 -2.24 1.04
N LEU A 147 -1.09 -2.06 2.02
CA LEU A 147 0.17 -1.33 1.86
C LEU A 147 1.36 -2.25 2.08
N VAL A 148 2.23 -2.35 1.07
CA VAL A 148 3.53 -3.04 1.14
C VAL A 148 4.65 -2.02 0.97
N PRO A 149 5.23 -1.48 2.06
CA PRO A 149 6.41 -0.62 1.99
C PRO A 149 7.65 -1.45 1.73
N CYS A 150 8.57 -0.96 0.90
CA CYS A 150 9.77 -1.72 0.52
C CYS A 150 11.08 -1.21 1.15
N CYS A 151 11.09 -0.04 1.74
CA CYS A 151 12.29 0.51 2.37
C CYS A 151 11.97 1.58 3.41
N THR A 152 12.87 1.69 4.37
CA THR A 152 12.88 2.75 5.38
C THR A 152 14.11 3.61 5.13
N GLY A 153 13.90 4.86 4.74
CA GLY A 153 14.97 5.84 4.51
C GLY A 153 14.75 7.10 5.34
N GLU A 154 15.66 8.06 5.21
CA GLU A 154 15.61 9.33 5.95
C GLU A 154 14.34 10.16 5.64
N SER A 155 13.71 9.94 4.50
CA SER A 155 12.48 10.64 4.07
C SER A 155 11.20 10.11 4.73
N VAL A 156 11.28 9.06 5.53
CA VAL A 156 10.12 8.50 6.26
C VAL A 156 9.74 9.44 7.41
N ALA A 157 8.45 9.73 7.56
CA ALA A 157 7.95 10.73 8.51
C ALA A 157 8.40 10.47 9.96
N ALA A 158 8.36 9.21 10.42
CA ALA A 158 8.72 8.85 11.78
C ALA A 158 10.25 8.68 12.01
N MET A 159 11.11 8.86 11.01
CA MET A 159 12.55 8.55 11.13
C MET A 159 13.25 9.39 12.20
N ALA A 160 12.94 10.68 12.28
CA ALA A 160 13.53 11.56 13.30
C ALA A 160 13.14 11.10 14.72
N ALA A 161 11.87 10.78 14.94
CA ALA A 161 11.37 10.27 16.21
C ALA A 161 12.00 8.91 16.56
N ALA A 162 12.15 8.01 15.58
CA ALA A 162 12.80 6.72 15.75
C ALA A 162 14.25 6.85 16.21
N ARG A 163 15.02 7.79 15.62
CA ARG A 163 16.40 8.08 16.03
C ARG A 163 16.47 8.67 17.45
N ALA A 164 15.58 9.60 17.77
CA ALA A 164 15.50 10.17 19.10
C ALA A 164 15.16 9.07 20.14
N ALA A 165 14.21 8.20 19.84
CA ALA A 165 13.87 7.07 20.69
C ALA A 165 15.04 6.09 20.87
N ALA A 166 15.75 5.76 19.81
CA ALA A 166 16.95 4.91 19.89
C ALA A 166 18.04 5.48 20.84
N LEU A 167 18.23 6.80 20.80
CA LEU A 167 19.16 7.48 21.69
C LEU A 167 18.69 7.42 23.15
N ARG A 168 17.41 7.72 23.41
CA ARG A 168 16.82 7.70 24.75
C ARG A 168 16.89 6.32 25.39
N THR A 169 16.68 5.27 24.62
CA THR A 169 16.64 3.88 25.11
C THR A 169 18.02 3.21 25.08
N GLY A 170 19.09 3.91 24.69
CA GLY A 170 20.45 3.38 24.69
C GLY A 170 20.68 2.28 23.63
N VAL A 171 19.94 2.30 22.51
CA VAL A 171 20.14 1.33 21.43
C VAL A 171 21.59 1.40 20.91
N PRO A 172 22.33 0.26 20.85
CA PRO A 172 23.70 0.23 20.37
C PRO A 172 23.83 0.77 18.93
N ARG A 173 24.90 1.54 18.67
CA ARG A 173 25.14 2.14 17.34
C ARG A 173 25.64 1.16 16.28
N HIS A 174 25.64 -0.15 16.55
CA HIS A 174 25.95 -1.17 15.55
C HIS A 174 24.89 -1.15 14.44
N ALA A 175 25.31 -0.88 13.20
CA ALA A 175 24.40 -0.63 12.08
C ALA A 175 23.28 -1.67 11.88
N PRO A 176 23.52 -2.99 12.02
CA PRO A 176 22.43 -3.97 11.89
C PRO A 176 21.38 -3.87 13.00
N VAL A 177 21.80 -3.59 14.25
CA VAL A 177 20.89 -3.47 15.39
C VAL A 177 20.07 -2.19 15.28
N LEU A 178 20.75 -1.07 15.07
CA LEU A 178 20.09 0.23 14.92
C LEU A 178 19.07 0.21 13.76
N ARG A 179 19.45 -0.34 12.61
CA ARG A 179 18.54 -0.43 11.45
C ARG A 179 17.28 -1.23 11.76
N ARG A 180 17.38 -2.37 12.46
CA ARG A 180 16.22 -3.17 12.87
C ARG A 180 15.32 -2.43 13.84
N TYR A 181 15.90 -1.71 14.79
CA TYR A 181 15.15 -0.88 15.73
C TYR A 181 14.39 0.24 15.01
N LEU A 182 15.06 1.00 14.12
CA LEU A 182 14.45 2.06 13.35
C LEU A 182 13.31 1.53 12.47
N GLN A 183 13.52 0.37 11.83
CA GLN A 183 12.48 -0.29 11.04
C GLN A 183 11.27 -0.64 11.90
N ALA A 184 11.47 -1.33 13.02
CA ALA A 184 10.39 -1.72 13.92
C ALA A 184 9.64 -0.51 14.50
N PHE A 185 10.34 0.58 14.79
CA PHE A 185 9.71 1.82 15.24
C PHE A 185 8.80 2.43 14.17
N VAL A 186 9.29 2.53 12.93
CA VAL A 186 8.51 3.05 11.79
C VAL A 186 7.27 2.17 11.53
N ASP A 187 7.43 0.86 11.59
CA ASP A 187 6.34 -0.09 11.39
C ASP A 187 5.28 0.03 12.50
N ALA A 188 5.72 0.20 13.75
CA ALA A 188 4.83 0.47 14.89
C ALA A 188 4.09 1.82 14.75
N GLU A 189 4.79 2.86 14.31
CA GLU A 189 4.22 4.19 14.08
C GLU A 189 3.12 4.14 13.01
N ARG A 190 3.38 3.53 11.86
CA ARG A 190 2.40 3.37 10.77
C ARG A 190 1.16 2.62 11.23
N THR A 191 1.36 1.55 12.00
CA THR A 191 0.26 0.75 12.56
C THR A 191 -0.60 1.59 13.49
N LEU A 192 0.01 2.27 14.46
CA LEU A 192 -0.72 3.11 15.42
C LEU A 192 -1.38 4.32 14.76
N ARG A 193 -0.76 4.91 13.74
CA ARG A 193 -1.33 6.02 12.97
C ARG A 193 -2.61 5.59 12.23
N LEU A 194 -2.63 4.40 11.63
CA LEU A 194 -3.83 3.83 11.00
C LEU A 194 -4.92 3.53 12.04
N GLU A 195 -4.57 2.90 13.15
CA GLU A 195 -5.52 2.59 14.23
C GLU A 195 -6.10 3.88 14.85
N ALA A 196 -5.27 4.89 15.07
CA ALA A 196 -5.68 6.22 15.54
C ALA A 196 -6.60 6.95 14.55
N ALA A 197 -6.50 6.63 13.26
CA ALA A 197 -7.40 7.14 12.21
C ALA A 197 -8.69 6.31 12.05
N GLY A 198 -8.91 5.27 12.87
CA GLY A 198 -10.12 4.45 12.90
C GLY A 198 -10.08 3.22 12.01
N TYR A 199 -8.91 2.73 11.71
CA TYR A 199 -8.73 1.47 11.03
C TYR A 199 -8.44 0.33 12.02
N GLU A 200 -9.00 -0.83 11.74
CA GLU A 200 -8.52 -2.11 12.28
C GLU A 200 -7.38 -2.57 11.38
N THR A 201 -6.21 -2.83 11.99
CA THR A 201 -4.99 -3.08 11.25
C THR A 201 -4.38 -4.42 11.64
N GLU A 202 -4.03 -5.22 10.64
CA GLU A 202 -3.19 -6.41 10.76
C GLU A 202 -1.91 -6.19 9.95
N VAL A 203 -0.78 -6.64 10.48
CA VAL A 203 0.50 -6.67 9.76
C VAL A 203 0.90 -8.13 9.57
N VAL A 204 1.03 -8.56 8.32
CA VAL A 204 1.30 -9.95 7.98
C VAL A 204 2.45 -10.08 6.98
N GLU A 205 3.08 -11.23 6.93
CA GLU A 205 3.99 -11.60 5.85
C GLU A 205 3.17 -12.11 4.65
N PHE A 206 3.07 -11.32 3.58
CA PHE A 206 2.24 -11.67 2.42
C PHE A 206 2.93 -12.59 1.41
N CYS A 207 4.25 -12.73 1.51
CA CYS A 207 5.03 -13.67 0.71
C CYS A 207 6.29 -14.14 1.47
N ALA A 208 6.94 -15.18 0.97
CA ALA A 208 8.14 -15.74 1.61
C ALA A 208 9.28 -14.70 1.69
N PRO A 209 10.02 -14.61 2.80
CA PRO A 209 11.15 -13.68 2.96
C PRO A 209 12.31 -13.96 2.00
N THR A 210 12.38 -15.16 1.42
CA THR A 210 13.33 -15.53 0.36
C THR A 210 13.02 -14.87 -0.98
N LEU A 211 11.80 -14.42 -1.18
CA LEU A 211 11.37 -13.71 -2.39
C LEU A 211 11.73 -12.22 -2.29
N THR A 212 11.40 -11.60 -1.17
CA THR A 212 11.76 -10.23 -0.82
C THR A 212 11.94 -10.08 0.70
N PRO A 213 12.98 -9.36 1.16
CA PRO A 213 13.13 -9.06 2.58
C PRO A 213 12.09 -8.05 3.10
N HIS A 214 11.35 -7.42 2.20
CA HIS A 214 10.31 -6.43 2.48
C HIS A 214 8.93 -7.06 2.24
N ASN A 215 8.60 -8.09 3.03
CA ASN A 215 7.41 -8.92 2.85
C ASN A 215 6.25 -8.59 3.79
N LEU A 216 6.34 -7.48 4.53
CA LEU A 216 5.24 -7.04 5.38
C LEU A 216 4.15 -6.34 4.57
N LEU A 217 2.91 -6.73 4.84
CA LEU A 217 1.70 -6.12 4.32
C LEU A 217 0.84 -5.61 5.48
N TRP A 218 0.49 -4.34 5.43
CA TRP A 218 -0.57 -3.76 6.25
C TRP A 218 -1.93 -4.00 5.60
N ARG A 219 -2.76 -4.80 6.26
CA ARG A 219 -4.19 -4.95 5.96
C ARG A 219 -4.94 -4.02 6.91
N ALA A 220 -5.45 -2.91 6.41
CA ALA A 220 -6.19 -1.98 7.22
C ALA A 220 -7.62 -1.84 6.71
N ARG A 221 -8.60 -1.98 7.60
CA ARG A 221 -10.04 -1.85 7.32
C ARG A 221 -10.63 -0.74 8.19
N ARG A 222 -11.32 0.19 7.57
CA ARG A 222 -11.96 1.29 8.29
C ARG A 222 -13.17 0.77 9.08
N VAL A 223 -13.12 0.90 10.40
CA VAL A 223 -14.17 0.45 11.32
C VAL A 223 -14.77 1.61 12.12
N GLY A 224 -13.99 2.67 12.39
CA GLY A 224 -14.46 3.87 13.07
C GLY A 224 -14.91 3.63 14.53
N GLU A 225 -14.24 2.72 15.26
CA GLU A 225 -14.55 2.40 16.65
C GLU A 225 -13.89 3.41 17.60
N PRO A 226 -14.65 4.28 18.32
CA PRO A 226 -14.09 5.41 19.06
C PRO A 226 -13.14 5.00 20.19
N ARG A 227 -13.44 3.92 20.92
CA ARG A 227 -12.58 3.44 22.02
C ARG A 227 -11.21 3.00 21.49
N ARG A 228 -11.20 2.18 20.43
CA ARG A 228 -9.97 1.71 19.78
C ARG A 228 -9.14 2.87 19.25
N GLN A 229 -9.80 3.85 18.62
CA GLN A 229 -9.13 5.07 18.14
C GLN A 229 -8.46 5.84 19.28
N HIS A 230 -9.16 6.05 20.38
CA HIS A 230 -8.62 6.78 21.52
C HIS A 230 -7.42 6.04 22.15
N GLU A 231 -7.52 4.75 22.37
CA GLU A 231 -6.41 3.91 22.87
C GLU A 231 -5.19 3.97 21.92
N ALA A 232 -5.43 3.90 20.60
CA ALA A 232 -4.36 4.00 19.61
C ALA A 232 -3.73 5.41 19.56
N GLN A 233 -4.52 6.47 19.70
CA GLN A 233 -4.02 7.86 19.78
C GLN A 233 -3.08 8.04 20.97
N GLN A 234 -3.44 7.50 22.15
CA GLN A 234 -2.58 7.56 23.33
C GLN A 234 -1.27 6.77 23.13
N ARG A 235 -1.34 5.58 22.54
CA ARG A 235 -0.17 4.75 22.25
C ARG A 235 0.74 5.42 21.20
N HIS A 236 0.16 6.05 20.18
CA HIS A 236 0.88 6.77 19.14
C HIS A 236 1.62 7.98 19.72
N ALA A 237 0.95 8.80 20.54
CA ALA A 237 1.57 9.94 21.24
C ALA A 237 2.74 9.48 22.15
N ARG A 238 2.56 8.39 22.89
CA ARG A 238 3.65 7.79 23.70
C ARG A 238 4.83 7.33 22.88
N LEU A 239 4.58 6.65 21.75
CA LEU A 239 5.63 6.19 20.84
C LEU A 239 6.47 7.35 20.31
N LEU A 240 5.82 8.46 19.94
CA LEU A 240 6.49 9.67 19.44
C LEU A 240 7.20 10.46 20.54
N GLY A 241 6.87 10.22 21.81
CA GLY A 241 7.41 10.96 22.96
C GLY A 241 6.65 12.22 23.30
N ASP A 242 5.45 12.40 22.79
CA ASP A 242 4.59 13.58 22.98
C ASP A 242 3.67 13.46 24.20
N ALA A 243 3.60 12.27 24.82
CA ALA A 243 2.81 12.02 26.02
C ALA A 243 3.70 11.99 27.27
N PRO A 244 3.23 12.51 28.43
CA PRO A 244 3.95 12.34 29.68
C PRO A 244 4.09 10.85 30.02
N PRO A 245 5.16 10.43 30.73
CA PRO A 245 5.28 9.07 31.24
C PRO A 245 4.08 8.77 32.15
N GLU A 246 3.59 7.53 32.09
CA GLU A 246 2.58 7.08 33.04
C GLU A 246 3.15 7.16 34.48
N PRO A 247 2.32 7.52 35.48
CA PRO A 247 2.73 7.58 36.87
C PRO A 247 3.16 6.24 37.45
#